data_12b20db20d82f1feeebff0310b4758ff
#
_entry.id   12b20db20d82f1feeebff0310b4758ff
#
_cell.length_a   1.000
_cell.length_b   1.000
_cell.length_c   1.000
_cell.angle_alpha   90.00
_cell.angle_beta   90.00
_cell.angle_gamma   90.00
#
_symmetry.space_group_name_H-M   'P 1'
#
loop_
_entity.id
_entity.type
_entity.pdbx_description
1 polymer ?
#
loop_
_entity_poly.entity_id
_entity_poly.type
_entity_poly.pdbx_seq_one_letter_code
_entity_poly.pdbx_strand_id
1 'polypeptide(L)'
;MNKLSVFLISALAIGSIADGSSKNIFVAPKAAPGADGTREKPYSLTDGLKKLAAKDSLFLAGGTYMLSEGIYVRAAGTASQRTYIGPADMERPVLDFRSQPHFKNGVSLKADYIHIKGIDICYAGYKGLINEGSYCLMENLDAYGNCDSGIQQKKGVGNVILNCDSHDNFDYETGSVTAADWGGNADGFADKQFTNSPGNTYIGCRSWNNSDDGWDFYQRVGGTTIIKDCICYAMGPKEYDLSNHPRRQTDRDFLDQFDGDGITITLKNNKGQVKCSLKHFYNNGNANGFKLGGGYTKHDVTLLRCLAVGNEMKGFDQNNNQGQMKIYNATAYLNRQNYAFFSDKGYSLDIKNSVCLDGTQKNTFNGSKIIDDHNSWDEGFAASAADFQNTDTTLITAPRLSDGSLPESLFLRLAPTSLLIDAGTPVEGIEYTGAAPDLGCYEHEAASGITSANNTPMKGKSASAYGIDGKATANGAGYGIEIIRTVDGKVYKTARKK
;
A
#
# COMPACT_ATOMS: atom_id res chain seq x y z
N MET A 1 29.14 15.09 -7.84
CA MET A 1 29.04 13.68 -8.27
C MET A 1 28.79 12.82 -7.03
N ASN A 2 27.54 12.68 -6.62
CA ASN A 2 27.15 11.79 -5.53
C ASN A 2 26.33 10.65 -6.14
N LYS A 3 26.89 9.46 -6.09
CA LYS A 3 26.27 8.24 -6.57
C LYS A 3 25.07 7.91 -5.71
N LEU A 4 23.86 8.05 -6.25
CA LEU A 4 22.66 7.49 -5.66
C LEU A 4 22.70 5.98 -5.87
N SER A 5 22.72 5.23 -4.78
CA SER A 5 22.72 3.77 -4.81
C SER A 5 21.35 3.27 -5.22
N VAL A 6 21.29 2.67 -6.39
CA VAL A 6 20.15 1.88 -6.86
C VAL A 6 20.05 0.67 -5.94
N PHE A 7 19.01 0.58 -5.13
CA PHE A 7 18.70 -0.64 -4.39
C PHE A 7 18.07 -1.66 -5.33
N LEU A 8 18.92 -2.51 -5.91
CA LEU A 8 18.48 -3.78 -6.47
C LEU A 8 18.01 -4.66 -5.31
N ILE A 9 16.73 -5.00 -5.27
CA ILE A 9 16.25 -6.10 -4.42
C ILE A 9 16.67 -7.40 -5.10
N SER A 10 17.87 -7.86 -4.78
CA SER A 10 18.31 -9.20 -5.16
C SER A 10 17.59 -10.22 -4.29
N ALA A 11 16.97 -11.22 -4.92
CA ALA A 11 16.45 -12.40 -4.24
C ALA A 11 17.56 -12.99 -3.35
N LEU A 12 17.39 -12.96 -2.03
CA LEU A 12 18.32 -13.57 -1.11
C LEU A 12 18.20 -15.08 -1.20
N ALA A 13 19.20 -15.70 -1.78
CA ALA A 13 19.48 -17.10 -1.58
C ALA A 13 19.78 -17.34 -0.09
N ILE A 14 19.09 -18.29 0.53
CA ILE A 14 19.32 -18.73 1.90
C ILE A 14 20.68 -19.43 1.96
N GLY A 15 21.71 -18.69 2.33
CA GLY A 15 23.02 -19.22 2.67
C GLY A 15 23.16 -19.26 4.19
N SER A 16 23.26 -20.45 4.76
CA SER A 16 23.52 -20.69 6.17
C SER A 16 24.95 -20.27 6.56
N ILE A 17 25.07 -19.28 7.46
CA ILE A 17 26.28 -19.08 8.26
C ILE A 17 25.85 -19.13 9.72
N ALA A 18 26.39 -20.12 10.44
CA ALA A 18 26.14 -20.34 11.85
C ALA A 18 26.81 -19.28 12.71
N ASP A 19 25.97 -18.50 13.42
CA ASP A 19 26.35 -17.97 14.74
C ASP A 19 25.07 -17.73 15.55
N GLY A 20 24.88 -18.51 16.64
CA GLY A 20 23.71 -18.50 17.50
C GLY A 20 22.43 -18.88 16.73
N SER A 21 22.13 -20.18 16.61
CA SER A 21 21.02 -20.71 15.78
C SER A 21 19.71 -19.98 16.04
N SER A 22 19.24 -19.22 15.05
CA SER A 22 17.88 -18.69 15.03
C SER A 22 16.88 -19.85 15.11
N LYS A 23 15.83 -19.67 15.91
CA LYS A 23 14.80 -20.70 16.11
C LYS A 23 13.61 -20.44 15.22
N ASN A 24 13.00 -21.52 14.75
CA ASN A 24 11.68 -21.51 14.15
C ASN A 24 10.67 -21.87 15.23
N ILE A 25 9.74 -20.97 15.51
CA ILE A 25 8.67 -21.14 16.49
C ILE A 25 7.35 -21.19 15.73
N PHE A 26 6.58 -22.25 15.95
CA PHE A 26 5.27 -22.41 15.32
C PHE A 26 4.17 -22.12 16.33
N VAL A 27 3.16 -21.38 15.85
CA VAL A 27 1.97 -21.02 16.61
C VAL A 27 0.71 -21.34 15.82
N ALA A 28 -0.38 -21.65 16.53
CA ALA A 28 -1.68 -21.92 15.94
C ALA A 28 -2.79 -21.14 16.70
N PRO A 29 -4.00 -20.96 16.11
CA PRO A 29 -5.13 -20.32 16.80
C PRO A 29 -5.46 -20.99 18.13
N LYS A 30 -5.23 -22.29 18.22
CA LYS A 30 -5.32 -23.09 19.47
C LYS A 30 -4.03 -23.86 19.65
N ALA A 31 -3.40 -23.69 20.83
CA ALA A 31 -2.20 -24.45 21.17
C ALA A 31 -2.47 -25.96 21.17
N ALA A 32 -1.48 -26.73 20.73
CA ALA A 32 -1.53 -28.19 20.80
C ALA A 32 -1.35 -28.68 22.26
N PRO A 33 -1.90 -29.85 22.63
CA PRO A 33 -1.57 -30.47 23.90
C PRO A 33 -0.07 -30.75 24.00
N GLY A 34 0.56 -30.34 25.12
CA GLY A 34 1.99 -30.46 25.29
C GLY A 34 2.83 -29.65 24.31
N ALA A 35 2.33 -28.45 23.94
CA ALA A 35 2.96 -27.55 23.00
C ALA A 35 4.43 -27.30 23.35
N ASP A 36 5.30 -27.42 22.36
CA ASP A 36 6.74 -27.17 22.44
C ASP A 36 7.28 -26.19 21.40
N GLY A 37 6.37 -25.66 20.54
CA GLY A 37 6.67 -24.69 19.49
C GLY A 37 7.19 -25.30 18.19
N THR A 38 7.17 -26.63 18.08
CA THR A 38 7.36 -27.31 16.80
C THR A 38 6.13 -27.19 15.91
N ARG A 39 6.26 -27.56 14.63
CA ARG A 39 5.12 -27.57 13.67
C ARG A 39 4.02 -28.53 14.12
N GLU A 40 4.40 -29.67 14.68
CA GLU A 40 3.50 -30.74 15.16
C GLU A 40 2.82 -30.38 16.49
N LYS A 41 3.47 -29.53 17.30
CA LYS A 41 3.00 -29.10 18.61
C LYS A 41 3.13 -27.59 18.79
N PRO A 42 2.38 -26.79 17.99
CA PRO A 42 2.48 -25.34 17.99
C PRO A 42 2.03 -24.75 19.34
N TYR A 43 2.67 -23.65 19.73
CA TYR A 43 2.22 -22.80 20.84
C TYR A 43 0.94 -22.04 20.52
N SER A 44 0.32 -21.44 21.53
CA SER A 44 -0.54 -20.28 21.32
C SER A 44 0.28 -19.10 20.80
N LEU A 45 -0.36 -18.14 20.10
CA LEU A 45 0.34 -16.94 19.64
C LEU A 45 1.02 -16.19 20.80
N THR A 46 0.31 -16.04 21.93
CA THR A 46 0.83 -15.37 23.13
C THR A 46 2.08 -16.05 23.68
N ASP A 47 2.08 -17.38 23.74
CA ASP A 47 3.24 -18.11 24.24
C ASP A 47 4.40 -18.14 23.24
N GLY A 48 4.09 -18.24 21.95
CA GLY A 48 5.10 -18.11 20.89
C GLY A 48 5.81 -16.75 20.92
N LEU A 49 5.06 -15.66 21.08
CA LEU A 49 5.62 -14.31 21.20
C LEU A 49 6.51 -14.15 22.44
N LYS A 50 6.17 -14.77 23.57
CA LYS A 50 7.04 -14.79 24.79
C LYS A 50 8.36 -15.54 24.57
N LYS A 51 8.37 -16.50 23.64
CA LYS A 51 9.55 -17.31 23.31
C LYS A 51 10.40 -16.72 22.19
N LEU A 52 9.84 -15.78 21.44
CA LEU A 52 10.49 -15.15 20.29
C LEU A 52 11.67 -14.30 20.75
N ALA A 53 12.86 -14.69 20.33
CA ALA A 53 14.11 -13.97 20.58
C ALA A 53 14.56 -13.22 19.32
N ALA A 54 15.62 -12.44 19.45
CA ALA A 54 16.24 -11.73 18.33
C ALA A 54 16.64 -12.68 17.20
N LYS A 55 16.29 -12.31 15.96
CA LYS A 55 16.57 -13.06 14.72
C LYS A 55 15.79 -14.38 14.56
N ASP A 56 14.91 -14.73 15.49
CA ASP A 56 14.05 -15.90 15.36
C ASP A 56 12.95 -15.69 14.32
N SER A 57 12.32 -16.79 13.93
CA SER A 57 11.14 -16.79 13.04
C SER A 57 9.92 -17.33 13.79
N LEU A 58 8.82 -16.58 13.75
CA LEU A 58 7.52 -16.98 14.27
C LEU A 58 6.60 -17.31 13.10
N PHE A 59 6.25 -18.57 12.97
CA PHE A 59 5.39 -19.08 11.89
C PHE A 59 3.97 -19.31 12.41
N LEU A 60 3.00 -18.64 11.81
CA LEU A 60 1.59 -18.74 12.14
C LEU A 60 0.92 -19.77 11.23
N ALA A 61 0.30 -20.76 11.80
CA ALA A 61 -0.64 -21.62 11.05
C ALA A 61 -1.83 -20.80 10.60
N GLY A 62 -2.45 -21.19 9.46
CA GLY A 62 -3.66 -20.55 8.97
C GLY A 62 -4.82 -20.61 9.97
N GLY A 63 -5.82 -19.78 9.71
CA GLY A 63 -7.01 -19.65 10.56
C GLY A 63 -7.04 -18.34 11.35
N THR A 64 -8.10 -18.18 12.16
CA THR A 64 -8.39 -16.95 12.88
C THR A 64 -7.91 -17.02 14.33
N TYR A 65 -7.05 -16.09 14.70
CA TYR A 65 -6.57 -15.86 16.05
C TYR A 65 -7.49 -14.81 16.72
N MET A 66 -8.42 -15.24 17.57
CA MET A 66 -9.31 -14.34 18.31
C MET A 66 -8.55 -13.74 19.50
N LEU A 67 -8.37 -12.42 19.47
CA LEU A 67 -7.50 -11.70 20.41
C LEU A 67 -8.26 -10.59 21.15
N SER A 68 -8.23 -10.64 22.49
CA SER A 68 -8.78 -9.58 23.33
C SER A 68 -7.74 -8.56 23.79
N GLU A 69 -6.47 -8.82 23.52
CA GLU A 69 -5.34 -7.94 23.86
C GLU A 69 -4.46 -7.71 22.65
N GLY A 70 -3.80 -6.54 22.61
CA GLY A 70 -2.83 -6.25 21.56
C GLY A 70 -1.59 -7.11 21.67
N ILE A 71 -0.98 -7.41 20.55
CA ILE A 71 0.31 -8.12 20.50
C ILE A 71 1.48 -7.13 20.36
N TYR A 72 2.60 -7.45 21.01
CA TYR A 72 3.79 -6.63 21.03
C TYR A 72 5.00 -7.43 20.58
N VAL A 73 5.60 -7.05 19.45
CA VAL A 73 6.83 -7.65 18.95
C VAL A 73 8.02 -6.85 19.44
N ARG A 74 8.83 -7.42 20.31
CA ARG A 74 9.99 -6.78 20.96
C ARG A 74 11.33 -7.40 20.57
N ALA A 75 11.31 -8.50 19.84
CA ALA A 75 12.50 -9.20 19.38
C ALA A 75 13.07 -8.49 18.15
N ALA A 76 14.22 -7.86 18.30
CA ALA A 76 14.90 -7.15 17.23
C ALA A 76 15.64 -8.12 16.28
N GLY A 77 15.61 -7.80 14.98
CA GLY A 77 16.53 -8.43 14.03
C GLY A 77 17.83 -7.63 13.86
N THR A 78 18.50 -7.88 12.77
CA THR A 78 19.65 -7.12 12.28
C THR A 78 19.52 -6.86 10.78
N ALA A 79 20.38 -6.04 10.20
CA ALA A 79 20.38 -5.79 8.76
C ALA A 79 20.62 -7.08 7.94
N SER A 80 21.40 -8.03 8.46
CA SER A 80 21.68 -9.31 7.80
C SER A 80 20.66 -10.41 8.11
N GLN A 81 19.92 -10.30 9.22
CA GLN A 81 18.94 -11.30 9.63
C GLN A 81 17.81 -10.64 10.43
N ARG A 82 16.67 -10.45 9.79
CA ARG A 82 15.47 -9.91 10.42
C ARG A 82 14.81 -10.92 11.35
N THR A 83 14.16 -10.45 12.40
CA THR A 83 13.17 -11.27 13.10
C THR A 83 11.96 -11.39 12.21
N TYR A 84 11.53 -12.61 11.91
CA TYR A 84 10.46 -12.90 10.97
C TYR A 84 9.16 -13.27 11.68
N ILE A 85 8.03 -12.78 11.14
CA ILE A 85 6.68 -13.13 11.58
C ILE A 85 5.81 -13.28 10.33
N GLY A 86 5.28 -14.47 10.11
CA GLY A 86 4.47 -14.70 8.91
C GLY A 86 3.84 -16.09 8.87
N PRO A 87 3.15 -16.45 7.79
CA PRO A 87 2.47 -17.72 7.68
C PRO A 87 3.44 -18.90 7.67
N ALA A 88 3.00 -19.99 8.27
CA ALA A 88 3.73 -21.26 8.27
C ALA A 88 3.64 -21.99 6.93
N ASP A 89 2.56 -21.75 6.19
CA ASP A 89 2.21 -22.40 4.93
C ASP A 89 1.63 -21.37 3.95
N MET A 90 0.96 -21.82 2.92
CA MET A 90 0.28 -20.96 1.93
C MET A 90 -1.01 -20.31 2.47
N GLU A 91 -1.48 -20.73 3.65
CA GLU A 91 -2.66 -20.16 4.27
C GLU A 91 -2.37 -18.79 4.89
N ARG A 92 -3.37 -17.90 4.86
CA ARG A 92 -3.27 -16.55 5.38
C ARG A 92 -3.85 -16.49 6.79
N PRO A 93 -3.02 -16.27 7.85
CA PRO A 93 -3.52 -16.13 9.22
C PRO A 93 -4.24 -14.80 9.40
N VAL A 94 -5.33 -14.81 10.20
CA VAL A 94 -6.12 -13.62 10.53
C VAL A 94 -5.98 -13.31 12.01
N LEU A 95 -5.45 -12.14 12.35
CA LEU A 95 -5.41 -11.61 13.72
C LEU A 95 -6.66 -10.75 13.93
N ASP A 96 -7.66 -11.31 14.58
CA ASP A 96 -8.96 -10.70 14.81
C ASP A 96 -9.06 -10.13 16.23
N PHE A 97 -9.13 -8.81 16.31
CA PHE A 97 -9.18 -8.05 17.57
C PHE A 97 -10.58 -7.56 17.94
N ARG A 98 -11.66 -8.12 17.37
CA ARG A 98 -13.04 -7.65 17.63
C ARG A 98 -13.44 -7.64 19.11
N SER A 99 -12.83 -8.47 19.93
CA SER A 99 -13.07 -8.54 21.38
C SER A 99 -12.16 -7.62 22.20
N GLN A 100 -11.26 -6.89 21.55
CA GLN A 100 -10.32 -6.00 22.21
C GLN A 100 -11.03 -4.70 22.68
N PRO A 101 -10.74 -4.16 23.87
CA PRO A 101 -11.27 -2.87 24.28
C PRO A 101 -10.92 -1.75 23.29
N HIS A 102 -11.78 -0.73 23.24
CA HIS A 102 -11.53 0.47 22.46
C HIS A 102 -10.20 1.15 22.85
N PHE A 103 -9.60 1.92 21.94
CA PHE A 103 -8.29 2.60 22.11
C PHE A 103 -7.09 1.67 22.35
N LYS A 104 -7.20 0.39 22.00
CA LYS A 104 -6.08 -0.56 22.03
C LYS A 104 -5.61 -0.89 20.61
N ASN A 105 -4.30 -0.78 20.37
CA ASN A 105 -3.72 -1.19 19.09
C ASN A 105 -3.73 -2.71 18.96
N GLY A 106 -3.94 -3.19 17.73
CA GLY A 106 -3.84 -4.61 17.42
C GLY A 106 -2.40 -5.12 17.51
N VAL A 107 -1.58 -4.81 16.51
CA VAL A 107 -0.18 -5.21 16.43
C VAL A 107 0.72 -4.01 16.72
N SER A 108 1.71 -4.19 17.60
CA SER A 108 2.73 -3.17 17.91
C SER A 108 4.13 -3.72 17.64
N LEU A 109 4.82 -3.20 16.64
CA LEU A 109 6.23 -3.48 16.39
C LEU A 109 7.07 -2.50 17.23
N LYS A 110 7.83 -3.03 18.20
CA LYS A 110 8.58 -2.25 19.20
C LYS A 110 10.09 -2.41 19.08
N ALA A 111 10.57 -3.00 18.00
CA ALA A 111 11.99 -3.28 17.78
C ALA A 111 12.35 -3.12 16.31
N ASP A 112 13.64 -2.98 16.03
CA ASP A 112 14.18 -2.76 14.71
C ASP A 112 14.34 -4.06 13.91
N TYR A 113 14.38 -3.94 12.59
CA TYR A 113 14.64 -5.06 11.67
C TYR A 113 13.66 -6.23 11.83
N ILE A 114 12.39 -5.94 12.03
CA ILE A 114 11.31 -6.93 11.97
C ILE A 114 10.83 -7.07 10.52
N HIS A 115 10.59 -8.29 10.09
CA HIS A 115 9.86 -8.61 8.86
C HIS A 115 8.55 -9.28 9.23
N ILE A 116 7.45 -8.59 9.04
CA ILE A 116 6.09 -9.13 9.19
C ILE A 116 5.44 -9.26 7.82
N LYS A 117 4.89 -10.44 7.52
CA LYS A 117 4.41 -10.77 6.18
C LYS A 117 3.14 -11.59 6.18
N GLY A 118 2.25 -11.33 5.19
CA GLY A 118 1.17 -12.24 4.78
C GLY A 118 0.11 -12.49 5.86
N ILE A 119 -0.27 -11.48 6.62
CA ILE A 119 -1.18 -11.57 7.77
C ILE A 119 -2.29 -10.54 7.60
N ASP A 120 -3.53 -10.95 7.91
CA ASP A 120 -4.66 -10.02 8.06
C ASP A 120 -4.74 -9.52 9.50
N ILE A 121 -4.99 -8.22 9.66
CA ILE A 121 -5.06 -7.53 10.95
C ILE A 121 -6.38 -6.75 10.99
N CYS A 122 -7.36 -7.23 11.73
CA CYS A 122 -8.69 -6.66 11.64
C CYS A 122 -9.35 -6.39 12.99
N TYR A 123 -10.26 -5.42 12.95
CA TYR A 123 -11.15 -5.04 14.04
C TYR A 123 -10.44 -4.66 15.33
N ALA A 124 -9.25 -4.09 15.27
CA ALA A 124 -8.57 -3.55 16.45
C ALA A 124 -9.36 -2.38 17.05
N GLY A 125 -9.33 -2.26 18.38
CA GLY A 125 -9.99 -1.18 19.10
C GLY A 125 -9.40 0.20 18.86
N TYR A 126 -8.30 0.28 18.14
CA TYR A 126 -7.62 1.50 17.70
C TYR A 126 -6.91 1.20 16.38
N LYS A 127 -5.60 1.42 16.28
CA LYS A 127 -4.82 1.14 15.06
C LYS A 127 -4.65 -0.36 14.82
N GLY A 128 -4.77 -0.79 13.57
CA GLY A 128 -4.50 -2.18 13.21
C GLY A 128 -3.07 -2.56 13.51
N LEU A 129 -2.10 -1.91 12.86
CA LEU A 129 -0.68 -2.06 13.15
C LEU A 129 -0.05 -0.69 13.44
N ILE A 130 0.76 -0.63 14.51
CA ILE A 130 1.60 0.52 14.82
C ILE A 130 3.08 0.11 14.85
N ASN A 131 3.91 0.78 14.07
CA ASN A 131 5.35 0.54 14.04
C ASN A 131 6.12 1.65 14.76
N GLU A 132 6.98 1.25 15.68
CA GLU A 132 7.93 2.13 16.38
C GLU A 132 9.40 1.72 16.12
N GLY A 133 9.63 0.64 15.37
CA GLY A 133 10.96 0.16 14.99
C GLY A 133 11.48 0.80 13.69
N SER A 134 12.77 0.70 13.48
CA SER A 134 13.48 1.14 12.28
C SER A 134 13.82 -0.03 11.37
N TYR A 135 13.91 0.23 10.07
CA TYR A 135 14.32 -0.75 9.06
C TYR A 135 13.45 -2.01 9.06
N CYS A 136 12.19 -1.91 9.49
CA CYS A 136 11.22 -2.99 9.41
C CYS A 136 10.69 -3.15 7.99
N LEU A 137 10.32 -4.39 7.64
CA LEU A 137 9.62 -4.73 6.40
C LEU A 137 8.22 -5.24 6.75
N MET A 138 7.20 -4.51 6.31
CA MET A 138 5.80 -4.90 6.35
C MET A 138 5.40 -5.32 4.95
N GLU A 139 5.15 -6.61 4.73
CA GLU A 139 4.96 -7.16 3.39
C GLU A 139 3.64 -7.92 3.29
N ASN A 140 2.85 -7.61 2.27
CA ASN A 140 1.60 -8.33 1.96
C ASN A 140 0.68 -8.47 3.19
N LEU A 141 0.51 -7.38 3.93
CA LEU A 141 -0.46 -7.28 5.03
C LEU A 141 -1.79 -6.77 4.50
N ASP A 142 -2.86 -7.14 5.19
CA ASP A 142 -4.19 -6.58 4.98
C ASP A 142 -4.74 -6.08 6.32
N ALA A 143 -4.95 -4.76 6.43
CA ALA A 143 -5.35 -4.10 7.66
C ALA A 143 -6.73 -3.44 7.48
N TYR A 144 -7.78 -4.02 8.06
CA TYR A 144 -9.13 -3.58 7.81
C TYR A 144 -10.07 -3.59 9.01
N GLY A 145 -11.12 -2.76 8.95
CA GLY A 145 -12.15 -2.68 9.97
C GLY A 145 -11.66 -2.22 11.33
N ASN A 146 -10.51 -1.55 11.40
CA ASN A 146 -9.94 -1.05 12.65
C ASN A 146 -10.59 0.29 13.04
N CYS A 147 -10.58 0.62 14.34
CA CYS A 147 -11.20 1.83 14.87
C CYS A 147 -10.31 3.09 14.79
N ASP A 148 -9.28 3.05 13.98
CA ASP A 148 -8.36 4.15 13.65
C ASP A 148 -7.51 3.67 12.44
N SER A 149 -6.41 4.32 12.12
CA SER A 149 -5.58 3.99 10.95
C SER A 149 -5.21 2.50 10.87
N GLY A 150 -5.27 1.93 9.67
CA GLY A 150 -4.92 0.52 9.46
C GLY A 150 -3.46 0.23 9.77
N ILE A 151 -2.52 0.97 9.13
CA ILE A 151 -1.07 0.82 9.37
C ILE A 151 -0.45 2.18 9.65
N GLN A 152 0.09 2.37 10.86
CA GLN A 152 0.73 3.63 11.24
C GLN A 152 2.23 3.48 11.54
N GLN A 153 3.04 4.34 10.94
CA GLN A 153 4.43 4.58 11.32
C GLN A 153 4.46 5.68 12.38
N LYS A 154 4.83 5.36 13.62
CA LYS A 154 4.86 6.31 14.74
C LYS A 154 6.27 6.76 15.09
N LYS A 155 7.24 5.88 14.92
CA LYS A 155 8.66 6.12 15.15
C LYS A 155 9.48 5.29 14.16
N GLY A 156 10.80 5.37 14.31
CA GLY A 156 11.73 4.62 13.48
C GLY A 156 11.92 5.25 12.10
N VAL A 157 12.81 4.69 11.34
CA VAL A 157 13.26 5.23 10.05
C VAL A 157 13.55 4.09 9.08
N GLY A 158 13.53 4.38 7.79
CA GLY A 158 13.94 3.44 6.75
C GLY A 158 13.06 2.19 6.66
N ASN A 159 11.80 2.28 7.07
CA ASN A 159 10.86 1.16 6.96
C ASN A 159 10.36 1.02 5.53
N VAL A 160 10.07 -0.22 5.14
CA VAL A 160 9.48 -0.56 3.84
C VAL A 160 8.12 -1.19 4.07
N ILE A 161 7.10 -0.62 3.41
CA ILE A 161 5.73 -1.13 3.37
C ILE A 161 5.50 -1.59 1.94
N LEU A 162 5.42 -2.90 1.75
CA LEU A 162 5.44 -3.55 0.44
C LEU A 162 4.16 -4.35 0.21
N ASN A 163 3.44 -4.02 -0.86
CA ASN A 163 2.25 -4.77 -1.27
C ASN A 163 1.20 -4.95 -0.17
N CYS A 164 1.01 -3.95 0.69
CA CYS A 164 0.02 -3.98 1.74
C CYS A 164 -1.29 -3.34 1.29
N ASP A 165 -2.40 -3.85 1.82
CA ASP A 165 -3.73 -3.25 1.72
C ASP A 165 -4.14 -2.67 3.08
N SER A 166 -4.85 -1.54 3.04
CA SER A 166 -5.41 -0.93 4.24
C SER A 166 -6.76 -0.28 3.92
N HIS A 167 -7.85 -0.82 4.49
CA HIS A 167 -9.18 -0.45 4.03
C HIS A 167 -10.28 -0.63 5.09
N ASP A 168 -11.43 -0.02 4.84
CA ASP A 168 -12.63 -0.12 5.70
C ASP A 168 -12.36 0.24 7.16
N ASN A 169 -11.35 1.08 7.44
CA ASN A 169 -11.07 1.56 8.78
C ASN A 169 -11.94 2.79 9.07
N PHE A 170 -12.58 2.79 10.24
CA PHE A 170 -13.49 3.86 10.65
C PHE A 170 -13.39 4.14 12.15
N ASP A 171 -13.00 5.35 12.49
CA ASP A 171 -12.95 5.81 13.88
C ASP A 171 -14.30 6.35 14.33
N TYR A 172 -15.09 5.53 14.99
CA TYR A 172 -16.22 5.97 15.78
C TYR A 172 -15.81 6.02 17.25
N GLU A 173 -16.13 7.11 17.93
CA GLU A 173 -15.75 7.31 19.32
C GLU A 173 -16.73 6.65 20.27
N THR A 174 -16.20 5.87 21.23
CA THR A 174 -16.98 5.23 22.28
C THR A 174 -17.03 6.10 23.52
N GLY A 175 -17.85 7.01 23.66
CA GLY A 175 -17.93 7.79 24.90
C GLY A 175 -18.65 9.11 24.78
N SER A 176 -18.89 9.58 23.58
CA SER A 176 -19.67 10.77 23.36
C SER A 176 -20.48 10.71 22.07
N VAL A 177 -21.78 10.61 22.21
CA VAL A 177 -22.72 10.76 21.08
C VAL A 177 -22.84 12.20 20.59
N THR A 178 -22.20 13.14 21.25
CA THR A 178 -22.19 14.57 20.89
C THR A 178 -20.90 15.03 20.27
N ALA A 179 -19.80 14.26 20.39
CA ALA A 179 -18.53 14.57 19.77
C ALA A 179 -18.53 14.06 18.33
N ALA A 180 -18.74 14.96 17.39
CA ALA A 180 -18.88 14.61 15.99
C ALA A 180 -17.54 14.60 15.25
N ASP A 181 -16.50 14.00 15.82
CA ASP A 181 -15.20 13.80 15.18
C ASP A 181 -15.10 12.46 14.46
N TRP A 182 -16.18 11.71 14.42
CA TRP A 182 -16.22 10.39 13.80
C TRP A 182 -15.77 10.44 12.34
N GLY A 183 -14.83 9.58 12.01
CA GLY A 183 -14.26 9.45 10.68
C GLY A 183 -13.06 10.36 10.41
N GLY A 184 -12.62 11.18 11.34
CA GLY A 184 -11.55 12.14 11.09
C GLY A 184 -10.12 11.68 11.44
N ASN A 185 -9.91 10.39 11.73
CA ASN A 185 -8.60 9.87 12.13
C ASN A 185 -8.23 8.51 11.52
N ALA A 186 -9.18 7.78 10.93
CA ALA A 186 -8.89 6.45 10.41
C ALA A 186 -8.37 6.53 8.98
N ASP A 187 -7.05 6.62 8.87
CA ASP A 187 -6.32 6.59 7.61
C ASP A 187 -6.04 5.15 7.18
N GLY A 188 -5.79 4.95 5.89
CA GLY A 188 -5.20 3.68 5.45
C GLY A 188 -3.78 3.53 5.96
N PHE A 189 -2.92 4.45 5.56
CA PHE A 189 -1.52 4.51 5.97
C PHE A 189 -1.22 5.88 6.61
N ALA A 190 -0.83 5.88 7.88
CA ALA A 190 -0.41 7.08 8.58
C ALA A 190 1.11 7.05 8.82
N ASP A 191 1.79 8.14 8.51
CA ASP A 191 3.23 8.30 8.80
C ASP A 191 3.43 9.62 9.53
N LYS A 192 3.11 9.61 10.82
CA LYS A 192 3.10 10.78 11.70
C LYS A 192 4.35 10.80 12.58
N GLN A 193 5.51 10.92 11.95
CA GLN A 193 6.81 10.87 12.64
C GLN A 193 7.44 12.24 12.80
N PHE A 194 8.11 12.43 13.92
CA PHE A 194 8.81 13.68 14.27
C PHE A 194 10.35 13.55 14.17
N THR A 195 10.86 12.53 13.47
CA THR A 195 12.30 12.28 13.35
C THR A 195 12.81 12.48 11.92
N ASN A 196 14.04 12.95 11.81
CA ASN A 196 14.55 13.57 10.60
C ASN A 196 14.98 12.65 9.45
N SER A 197 15.26 11.39 9.57
CA SER A 197 15.66 10.58 8.41
C SER A 197 16.25 9.21 8.77
N PRO A 198 16.39 8.28 7.81
CA PRO A 198 15.77 8.33 6.49
C PRO A 198 14.25 8.22 6.56
N GLY A 199 13.54 8.63 5.49
CA GLY A 199 12.10 8.45 5.37
C GLY A 199 11.71 6.97 5.17
N ASN A 200 10.42 6.70 5.17
CA ASN A 200 9.87 5.37 4.88
C ASN A 200 9.55 5.22 3.39
N THR A 201 9.40 3.99 2.93
CA THR A 201 9.09 3.68 1.54
C THR A 201 7.84 2.81 1.46
N TYR A 202 6.88 3.21 0.63
CA TYR A 202 5.66 2.46 0.31
C TYR A 202 5.72 2.02 -1.13
N ILE A 203 5.52 0.73 -1.40
CA ILE A 203 5.59 0.16 -2.75
C ILE A 203 4.40 -0.76 -2.99
N GLY A 204 3.66 -0.55 -4.08
CA GLY A 204 2.57 -1.43 -4.49
C GLY A 204 1.42 -1.54 -3.48
N CYS A 205 1.27 -0.57 -2.60
CA CYS A 205 0.22 -0.57 -1.58
C CYS A 205 -1.10 -0.03 -2.12
N ARG A 206 -2.23 -0.49 -1.53
CA ARG A 206 -3.56 0.05 -1.81
C ARG A 206 -4.24 0.53 -0.54
N SER A 207 -4.97 1.63 -0.66
CA SER A 207 -5.84 2.16 0.39
C SER A 207 -7.21 2.51 -0.18
N TRP A 208 -8.29 2.05 0.48
CA TRP A 208 -9.64 2.36 0.05
C TRP A 208 -10.65 2.33 1.19
N ASN A 209 -11.75 3.02 1.00
CA ASN A 209 -12.92 3.00 1.89
C ASN A 209 -12.62 3.28 3.37
N ASN A 210 -11.52 3.98 3.67
CA ASN A 210 -11.25 4.47 5.02
C ASN A 210 -12.02 5.78 5.25
N SER A 211 -12.30 6.10 6.49
CA SER A 211 -13.10 7.28 6.82
C SER A 211 -12.35 8.59 6.63
N ASP A 212 -11.03 8.61 6.75
CA ASP A 212 -10.20 9.79 6.52
C ASP A 212 -9.24 9.53 5.32
N ASP A 213 -7.97 9.79 5.43
CA ASP A 213 -7.04 9.82 4.32
C ASP A 213 -6.53 8.43 3.89
N GLY A 214 -6.17 8.29 2.62
CA GLY A 214 -5.47 7.08 2.14
C GLY A 214 -4.05 7.00 2.68
N TRP A 215 -3.31 8.09 2.52
CA TRP A 215 -2.02 8.35 3.19
C TRP A 215 -2.11 9.65 3.95
N ASP A 216 -1.73 9.67 5.25
CA ASP A 216 -1.68 10.87 6.06
C ASP A 216 -0.28 11.12 6.64
N PHE A 217 0.33 12.23 6.21
CA PHE A 217 1.61 12.73 6.71
C PHE A 217 1.44 13.96 7.61
N TYR A 218 0.30 14.09 8.29
CA TYR A 218 0.02 15.22 9.17
C TYR A 218 1.10 15.38 10.25
N GLN A 219 1.69 16.58 10.31
CA GLN A 219 2.79 16.93 11.20
C GLN A 219 4.07 16.08 11.05
N ARG A 220 4.23 15.37 9.94
CA ARG A 220 5.49 14.70 9.63
C ARG A 220 6.62 15.72 9.47
N VAL A 221 7.80 15.41 10.01
CA VAL A 221 8.99 16.27 9.93
C VAL A 221 10.17 15.49 9.36
N GLY A 222 10.87 16.11 8.41
CA GLY A 222 12.15 15.64 7.87
C GLY A 222 12.09 14.31 7.12
N GLY A 223 13.22 13.90 6.59
CA GLY A 223 13.37 12.72 5.76
C GLY A 223 12.64 12.83 4.42
N THR A 224 12.93 11.95 3.50
CA THR A 224 12.18 11.81 2.24
C THR A 224 11.38 10.53 2.27
N THR A 225 10.05 10.63 2.29
CA THR A 225 9.18 9.47 2.10
C THR A 225 9.00 9.20 0.61
N ILE A 226 9.11 7.93 0.22
CA ILE A 226 8.91 7.48 -1.17
C ILE A 226 7.61 6.67 -1.23
N ILE A 227 6.74 7.01 -2.17
CA ILE A 227 5.52 6.27 -2.47
C ILE A 227 5.57 5.89 -3.94
N LYS A 228 5.60 4.59 -4.22
CA LYS A 228 5.78 4.08 -5.57
C LYS A 228 4.75 3.01 -5.91
N ASP A 229 4.17 3.10 -7.11
CA ASP A 229 3.21 2.11 -7.62
C ASP A 229 2.02 1.89 -6.66
N CYS A 230 1.58 2.93 -5.95
CA CYS A 230 0.53 2.86 -4.94
C CYS A 230 -0.80 3.40 -5.46
N ILE A 231 -1.89 2.83 -4.95
CA ILE A 231 -3.25 3.16 -5.37
C ILE A 231 -4.08 3.59 -4.16
N CYS A 232 -4.77 4.72 -4.29
CA CYS A 232 -5.77 5.18 -3.33
C CYS A 232 -7.10 5.42 -4.02
N TYR A 233 -8.20 4.84 -3.51
CA TYR A 233 -9.49 5.01 -4.14
C TYR A 233 -10.66 4.98 -3.15
N ALA A 234 -11.74 5.66 -3.52
CA ALA A 234 -13.01 5.66 -2.78
C ALA A 234 -12.85 5.97 -1.27
N MET A 235 -11.98 6.92 -0.93
CA MET A 235 -11.80 7.38 0.45
C MET A 235 -12.99 8.23 0.89
N GLY A 236 -13.39 8.07 2.16
CA GLY A 236 -14.39 8.89 2.82
C GLY A 236 -15.83 8.60 2.42
N PRO A 237 -16.30 7.35 2.44
CA PRO A 237 -17.72 7.09 2.25
C PRO A 237 -18.54 7.93 3.25
N LYS A 238 -19.65 8.47 2.78
CA LYS A 238 -20.47 9.39 3.59
C LYS A 238 -21.10 8.72 4.79
N GLU A 239 -21.42 7.47 4.67
CA GLU A 239 -22.11 6.69 5.68
C GLU A 239 -21.47 5.31 5.82
N TYR A 240 -21.50 4.80 7.05
CA TYR A 240 -21.10 3.44 7.38
C TYR A 240 -22.30 2.68 7.93
N ASP A 241 -22.49 1.43 7.54
CA ASP A 241 -23.42 0.51 8.16
C ASP A 241 -22.70 -0.28 9.25
N LEU A 242 -22.94 0.09 10.51
CA LEU A 242 -22.40 -0.60 11.68
C LEU A 242 -23.39 -1.62 12.28
N SER A 243 -24.55 -1.85 11.65
CA SER A 243 -25.59 -2.74 12.20
C SER A 243 -25.11 -4.17 12.41
N ASN A 244 -24.19 -4.64 11.56
CA ASN A 244 -23.55 -5.95 11.65
C ASN A 244 -22.05 -5.87 11.93
N HIS A 245 -21.58 -4.74 12.46
CA HIS A 245 -20.15 -4.55 12.71
C HIS A 245 -19.64 -5.61 13.70
N PRO A 246 -18.52 -6.29 13.42
CA PRO A 246 -18.01 -7.39 14.27
C PRO A 246 -17.70 -6.99 15.70
N ARG A 247 -17.41 -5.71 15.96
CA ARG A 247 -17.17 -5.19 17.32
C ARG A 247 -18.44 -4.82 18.10
N ARG A 248 -19.61 -4.99 17.53
CA ARG A 248 -20.86 -4.56 18.19
C ARG A 248 -21.04 -5.11 19.60
N GLN A 249 -20.59 -6.34 19.87
CA GLN A 249 -20.69 -6.92 21.21
C GLN A 249 -19.74 -6.26 22.22
N THR A 250 -18.53 -5.85 21.76
CA THR A 250 -17.53 -5.17 22.61
C THR A 250 -17.90 -3.71 22.86
N ASP A 251 -18.41 -3.02 21.86
CA ASP A 251 -18.76 -1.60 21.90
C ASP A 251 -20.28 -1.39 22.09
N ARG A 252 -20.95 -2.38 22.63
CA ARG A 252 -22.42 -2.46 22.75
C ARG A 252 -23.03 -1.23 23.39
N ASP A 253 -22.54 -0.83 24.56
CA ASP A 253 -23.13 0.28 25.34
C ASP A 253 -23.09 1.62 24.57
N PHE A 254 -22.15 1.76 23.64
CA PHE A 254 -22.08 2.91 22.77
C PHE A 254 -22.94 2.74 21.50
N LEU A 255 -22.77 1.64 20.78
CA LEU A 255 -23.45 1.42 19.50
C LEU A 255 -24.95 1.23 19.64
N ASP A 256 -25.40 0.61 20.74
CA ASP A 256 -26.84 0.41 21.01
C ASP A 256 -27.61 1.73 21.19
N GLN A 257 -26.91 2.86 21.44
CA GLN A 257 -27.55 4.18 21.49
C GLN A 257 -28.06 4.64 20.12
N PHE A 258 -27.58 4.03 19.05
CA PHE A 258 -27.95 4.35 17.66
C PHE A 258 -28.99 3.38 17.09
N ASP A 259 -29.51 2.43 17.89
CA ASP A 259 -30.60 1.56 17.46
C ASP A 259 -31.94 2.33 17.43
N GLY A 260 -32.88 1.83 16.64
CA GLY A 260 -34.21 2.40 16.52
C GLY A 260 -34.26 3.69 15.69
N ASP A 261 -34.79 4.75 16.25
CA ASP A 261 -34.97 6.02 15.53
C ASP A 261 -33.69 6.81 15.27
N GLY A 262 -32.56 6.35 15.82
CA GLY A 262 -31.28 6.98 15.71
C GLY A 262 -31.11 8.19 16.65
N ILE A 263 -29.91 8.81 16.58
CA ILE A 263 -29.53 9.98 17.38
C ILE A 263 -29.21 11.15 16.47
N THR A 264 -29.67 12.34 16.85
CA THR A 264 -29.26 13.59 16.19
C THR A 264 -28.00 14.10 16.82
N ILE A 265 -26.96 14.33 16.01
CA ILE A 265 -25.67 14.87 16.45
C ILE A 265 -25.40 16.21 15.77
N THR A 266 -24.59 17.04 16.42
CA THR A 266 -24.02 18.26 15.82
C THR A 266 -22.62 17.96 15.31
N LEU A 267 -22.39 18.16 14.02
CA LEU A 267 -21.09 17.91 13.41
C LEU A 267 -20.04 18.93 13.87
N LYS A 268 -18.79 18.48 13.99
CA LYS A 268 -17.64 19.30 14.46
C LYS A 268 -17.49 20.61 13.69
N ASN A 269 -17.70 20.62 12.41
CA ASN A 269 -17.56 21.79 11.57
C ASN A 269 -18.83 22.63 11.46
N ASN A 270 -19.77 22.49 12.38
CA ASN A 270 -21.07 23.16 12.36
C ASN A 270 -21.82 23.06 11.02
N LYS A 271 -21.60 21.98 10.30
CA LYS A 271 -22.33 21.69 9.04
C LYS A 271 -23.79 21.36 9.27
N GLY A 272 -24.26 21.56 10.49
CA GLY A 272 -25.63 21.30 10.92
C GLY A 272 -25.76 20.06 11.81
N GLN A 273 -26.99 19.69 12.08
CA GLN A 273 -27.33 18.49 12.82
C GLN A 273 -27.63 17.36 11.83
N VAL A 274 -27.11 16.18 12.12
CA VAL A 274 -27.42 14.97 11.37
C VAL A 274 -27.98 13.91 12.29
N LYS A 275 -28.93 13.12 11.80
CA LYS A 275 -29.47 11.95 12.51
C LYS A 275 -28.63 10.74 12.12
N CYS A 276 -28.07 10.06 13.12
CA CYS A 276 -27.34 8.80 12.94
C CYS A 276 -28.15 7.61 13.47
N SER A 277 -27.97 6.48 12.83
CA SER A 277 -28.38 5.15 13.29
C SER A 277 -27.26 4.17 12.96
N LEU A 278 -27.36 2.92 13.43
CA LEU A 278 -26.35 1.90 13.08
C LEU A 278 -26.24 1.65 11.57
N LYS A 279 -27.33 1.82 10.81
CA LYS A 279 -27.31 1.68 9.33
C LYS A 279 -26.80 2.91 8.60
N HIS A 280 -26.84 4.05 9.26
CA HIS A 280 -26.47 5.35 8.70
C HIS A 280 -25.59 6.09 9.69
N PHE A 281 -24.41 5.54 9.97
CA PHE A 281 -23.44 6.15 10.85
C PHE A 281 -22.63 7.15 10.03
N TYR A 282 -22.83 8.44 10.29
CA TYR A 282 -22.31 9.51 9.45
C TYR A 282 -20.80 9.69 9.59
N ASN A 283 -20.10 9.78 8.45
CA ASN A 283 -18.69 10.10 8.39
C ASN A 283 -18.45 11.63 8.31
N ASN A 284 -17.71 12.18 9.24
CA ASN A 284 -17.29 13.57 9.26
C ASN A 284 -15.80 13.77 8.90
N GLY A 285 -15.13 12.75 8.39
CA GLY A 285 -13.76 12.80 7.91
C GLY A 285 -13.57 13.79 6.75
N ASN A 286 -12.32 14.08 6.44
CA ASN A 286 -11.90 14.97 5.34
C ASN A 286 -11.02 14.19 4.36
N ALA A 287 -11.57 13.13 3.82
CA ALA A 287 -10.87 12.04 3.15
C ALA A 287 -10.18 12.44 1.85
N ASN A 288 -8.88 12.48 1.86
CA ASN A 288 -8.04 12.66 0.69
C ASN A 288 -7.38 11.33 0.28
N GLY A 289 -6.92 11.24 -0.94
CA GLY A 289 -6.10 10.11 -1.39
C GLY A 289 -4.71 10.13 -0.76
N PHE A 290 -3.88 11.04 -1.22
CA PHE A 290 -2.52 11.25 -0.71
C PHE A 290 -2.43 12.63 -0.08
N LYS A 291 -2.52 12.71 1.25
CA LYS A 291 -2.32 13.92 2.03
C LYS A 291 -0.86 14.03 2.44
N LEU A 292 -0.13 14.92 1.75
CA LEU A 292 1.33 14.94 1.73
C LEU A 292 1.96 15.70 2.90
N GLY A 293 1.19 16.14 3.88
CA GLY A 293 1.70 16.85 5.03
C GLY A 293 0.61 17.40 5.93
N GLY A 294 0.96 18.46 6.69
CA GLY A 294 0.04 19.17 7.57
C GLY A 294 0.77 19.89 8.70
N GLY A 295 0.07 20.82 9.36
CA GLY A 295 0.62 21.55 10.49
C GLY A 295 1.79 22.47 10.16
N TYR A 296 1.97 22.85 8.88
CA TYR A 296 3.06 23.72 8.43
C TYR A 296 4.47 23.15 8.70
N THR A 297 4.60 21.84 8.72
CA THR A 297 5.90 21.16 8.90
C THR A 297 6.57 20.93 7.55
N LYS A 298 7.90 20.68 7.59
CA LYS A 298 8.69 20.32 6.40
C LYS A 298 8.87 18.81 6.31
N HIS A 299 8.32 18.24 5.26
CA HIS A 299 8.47 16.84 4.94
C HIS A 299 8.70 16.70 3.43
N ASP A 300 9.81 16.11 3.06
CA ASP A 300 10.09 15.83 1.66
C ASP A 300 9.41 14.53 1.26
N VAL A 301 8.71 14.54 0.13
CA VAL A 301 7.99 13.37 -0.37
C VAL A 301 8.14 13.23 -1.87
N THR A 302 8.31 11.98 -2.32
CA THR A 302 8.38 11.63 -3.75
C THR A 302 7.35 10.57 -4.07
N LEU A 303 6.46 10.88 -4.99
CA LEU A 303 5.47 9.95 -5.51
C LEU A 303 5.85 9.57 -6.94
N LEU A 304 5.87 8.26 -7.22
CA LEU A 304 6.23 7.68 -8.52
C LEU A 304 5.13 6.72 -8.95
N ARG A 305 4.49 6.98 -10.08
CA ARG A 305 3.42 6.13 -10.66
C ARG A 305 2.30 5.81 -9.67
N CYS A 306 1.80 6.83 -8.99
CA CYS A 306 0.71 6.71 -8.03
C CYS A 306 -0.64 7.03 -8.67
N LEU A 307 -1.69 6.35 -8.20
CA LEU A 307 -3.05 6.48 -8.71
C LEU A 307 -4.02 6.90 -7.60
N ALA A 308 -4.76 8.00 -7.78
CA ALA A 308 -5.79 8.48 -6.88
C ALA A 308 -7.15 8.56 -7.58
N VAL A 309 -8.16 7.80 -7.11
CA VAL A 309 -9.44 7.63 -7.81
C VAL A 309 -10.64 7.82 -6.89
N GLY A 310 -11.55 8.71 -7.26
CA GLY A 310 -12.88 8.80 -6.64
C GLY A 310 -12.87 9.10 -5.14
N ASN A 311 -11.85 9.78 -4.64
CA ASN A 311 -11.79 10.19 -3.24
C ASN A 311 -12.72 11.36 -2.98
N GLU A 312 -13.37 11.40 -1.82
CA GLU A 312 -14.37 12.41 -1.50
C GLU A 312 -13.83 13.83 -1.60
N MET A 313 -12.56 14.03 -1.21
CA MET A 313 -11.95 15.34 -1.22
C MET A 313 -10.90 15.43 -2.32
N LYS A 314 -9.65 15.21 -2.05
CA LYS A 314 -8.56 15.48 -2.98
C LYS A 314 -7.83 14.21 -3.37
N GLY A 315 -7.34 14.12 -4.60
CA GLY A 315 -6.46 13.05 -5.03
C GLY A 315 -5.07 13.18 -4.40
N PHE A 316 -4.41 14.28 -4.72
CA PHE A 316 -3.09 14.65 -4.17
C PHE A 316 -3.19 16.01 -3.48
N ASP A 317 -2.94 16.04 -2.19
CA ASP A 317 -3.11 17.24 -1.34
C ASP A 317 -1.80 17.64 -0.66
N GLN A 318 -1.31 18.85 -0.95
CA GLN A 318 -0.18 19.44 -0.22
C GLN A 318 -0.43 19.53 1.29
N ASN A 319 -1.65 19.85 1.70
CA ASN A 319 -2.08 20.03 3.09
C ASN A 319 -1.08 20.84 3.95
N ASN A 320 -0.63 21.99 3.47
CA ASN A 320 0.33 22.90 4.15
C ASN A 320 1.72 22.27 4.42
N ASN A 321 2.12 21.22 3.70
CA ASN A 321 3.52 20.77 3.73
C ASN A 321 4.44 21.88 3.19
N GLN A 322 5.53 22.17 3.90
CA GLN A 322 6.52 23.17 3.52
C GLN A 322 7.83 22.56 2.98
N GLY A 323 7.84 21.24 2.74
CA GLY A 323 8.99 20.52 2.18
C GLY A 323 9.01 20.50 0.66
N GLN A 324 9.91 19.69 0.12
CA GLN A 324 9.99 19.40 -1.31
C GLN A 324 9.06 18.24 -1.67
N MET A 325 8.18 18.47 -2.62
CA MET A 325 7.30 17.43 -3.16
C MET A 325 7.66 17.17 -4.62
N LYS A 326 7.82 15.89 -4.96
CA LYS A 326 8.02 15.42 -6.34
C LYS A 326 6.91 14.46 -6.69
N ILE A 327 6.24 14.69 -7.80
CA ILE A 327 5.15 13.84 -8.29
C ILE A 327 5.41 13.53 -9.75
N TYR A 328 5.73 12.30 -10.05
CA TYR A 328 6.08 11.88 -11.38
C TYR A 328 5.20 10.72 -11.84
N ASN A 329 4.69 10.83 -13.06
CA ASN A 329 3.84 9.82 -13.67
C ASN A 329 2.65 9.43 -12.77
N ALA A 330 1.94 10.41 -12.21
CA ALA A 330 0.75 10.18 -11.39
C ALA A 330 -0.52 10.30 -12.22
N THR A 331 -1.56 9.55 -11.84
CA THR A 331 -2.91 9.70 -12.41
C THR A 331 -3.91 10.04 -11.31
N ALA A 332 -4.71 11.08 -11.51
CA ALA A 332 -5.81 11.45 -10.65
C ALA A 332 -7.11 11.46 -11.44
N TYR A 333 -8.11 10.69 -10.98
CA TYR A 333 -9.37 10.47 -11.69
C TYR A 333 -10.57 10.54 -10.74
N LEU A 334 -11.60 11.29 -11.11
CA LEU A 334 -12.88 11.39 -10.38
C LEU A 334 -12.78 11.85 -8.90
N ASN A 335 -11.67 12.43 -8.46
CA ASN A 335 -11.63 13.04 -7.13
C ASN A 335 -12.41 14.36 -7.15
N ARG A 336 -12.88 14.84 -5.99
CA ARG A 336 -13.47 16.17 -5.93
C ARG A 336 -12.50 17.22 -6.48
N GLN A 337 -11.23 17.18 -6.08
CA GLN A 337 -10.14 17.93 -6.67
C GLN A 337 -8.94 16.99 -6.89
N ASN A 338 -8.49 16.87 -8.14
CA ASN A 338 -7.43 15.90 -8.42
C ASN A 338 -6.07 16.31 -7.84
N TYR A 339 -5.66 17.57 -8.01
CA TYR A 339 -4.40 18.09 -7.46
C TYR A 339 -4.66 19.40 -6.70
N ALA A 340 -4.21 19.50 -5.46
CA ALA A 340 -4.46 20.61 -4.55
C ALA A 340 -3.19 21.09 -3.85
N PHE A 341 -2.50 22.06 -4.46
CA PHE A 341 -1.29 22.71 -3.97
C PHE A 341 -1.57 24.20 -3.79
N PHE A 342 -2.22 24.56 -2.68
CA PHE A 342 -2.85 25.86 -2.50
C PHE A 342 -2.14 26.81 -1.52
N SER A 343 -1.17 26.32 -0.75
CA SER A 343 -0.39 27.19 0.15
C SER A 343 0.74 27.84 -0.61
N ASP A 344 0.94 29.13 -0.43
CA ASP A 344 2.05 29.91 -0.98
C ASP A 344 3.30 29.91 -0.10
N LYS A 345 3.27 29.19 1.03
CA LYS A 345 4.30 29.27 2.08
C LYS A 345 5.32 28.15 1.97
N GLY A 346 6.44 28.45 1.34
CA GLY A 346 7.72 27.80 1.64
C GLY A 346 7.93 26.39 1.07
N TYR A 347 7.01 25.84 0.29
CA TYR A 347 7.20 24.54 -0.36
C TYR A 347 7.80 24.64 -1.77
N SER A 348 8.29 23.52 -2.28
CA SER A 348 8.58 23.35 -3.70
C SER A 348 7.85 22.11 -4.25
N LEU A 349 7.38 22.23 -5.48
CA LEU A 349 6.73 21.14 -6.22
C LEU A 349 7.46 20.94 -7.55
N ASP A 350 7.77 19.69 -7.87
CA ASP A 350 8.20 19.25 -9.19
C ASP A 350 7.23 18.17 -9.64
N ILE A 351 6.32 18.52 -10.58
CA ILE A 351 5.29 17.61 -11.08
C ILE A 351 5.43 17.43 -12.58
N LYS A 352 5.58 16.18 -13.02
CA LYS A 352 5.82 15.81 -14.41
C LYS A 352 5.08 14.55 -14.82
N ASN A 353 4.77 14.48 -16.11
CA ASN A 353 4.18 13.32 -16.76
C ASN A 353 2.87 12.84 -16.09
N SER A 354 2.12 13.76 -15.49
CA SER A 354 0.96 13.41 -14.68
C SER A 354 -0.35 13.65 -15.43
N VAL A 355 -1.36 12.87 -15.09
CA VAL A 355 -2.70 12.93 -15.72
C VAL A 355 -3.75 13.40 -14.72
N CYS A 356 -4.62 14.29 -15.18
CA CYS A 356 -5.84 14.74 -14.51
C CYS A 356 -7.04 14.39 -15.38
N LEU A 357 -7.99 13.63 -14.86
CA LEU A 357 -9.22 13.27 -15.56
C LEU A 357 -10.45 13.43 -14.63
N ASP A 358 -11.50 14.07 -15.14
CA ASP A 358 -12.84 14.15 -14.52
C ASP A 358 -12.88 14.55 -13.02
N GLY A 359 -12.08 15.53 -12.60
CA GLY A 359 -12.21 16.17 -11.29
C GLY A 359 -13.38 17.17 -11.26
N THR A 360 -14.14 17.21 -10.14
CA THR A 360 -15.27 18.14 -10.03
C THR A 360 -14.84 19.58 -9.72
N GLN A 361 -13.64 19.78 -9.22
CA GLN A 361 -13.01 21.08 -8.99
C GLN A 361 -11.69 21.19 -9.78
N LYS A 362 -11.35 22.41 -10.18
CA LYS A 362 -10.10 22.69 -10.89
C LYS A 362 -8.89 22.37 -10.00
N ASN A 363 -7.82 21.88 -10.62
CA ASN A 363 -6.52 21.76 -9.96
C ASN A 363 -6.05 23.12 -9.46
N THR A 364 -5.29 23.10 -8.37
CA THR A 364 -4.70 24.33 -7.80
C THR A 364 -3.20 24.12 -7.62
N PHE A 365 -2.42 25.00 -8.23
CA PHE A 365 -0.97 25.05 -8.14
C PHE A 365 -0.54 26.46 -7.74
N ASN A 366 -0.55 26.77 -6.44
CA ASN A 366 -0.14 28.07 -5.91
C ASN A 366 1.20 27.94 -5.21
N GLY A 367 2.23 28.58 -5.75
CA GLY A 367 3.55 28.55 -5.12
C GLY A 367 4.60 29.24 -5.99
N SER A 368 5.67 29.70 -5.37
CA SER A 368 6.75 30.40 -6.09
C SER A 368 7.83 29.48 -6.65
N LYS A 369 7.80 28.18 -6.31
CA LYS A 369 8.81 27.19 -6.71
C LYS A 369 8.11 25.93 -7.25
N ILE A 370 7.41 26.09 -8.36
CA ILE A 370 6.72 25.01 -9.05
C ILE A 370 7.40 24.76 -10.39
N ILE A 371 7.76 23.50 -10.63
CA ILE A 371 8.07 22.94 -11.94
C ILE A 371 6.87 22.11 -12.33
N ASP A 372 6.13 22.56 -13.32
CA ASP A 372 4.92 21.93 -13.87
C ASP A 372 5.21 21.69 -15.35
N ASP A 373 5.45 20.44 -15.76
CA ASP A 373 6.06 20.13 -17.04
C ASP A 373 5.60 18.78 -17.59
N HIS A 374 5.20 18.71 -18.85
CA HIS A 374 4.70 17.51 -19.52
C HIS A 374 3.54 16.85 -18.78
N ASN A 375 2.50 17.61 -18.45
CA ASN A 375 1.31 17.10 -17.78
C ASN A 375 0.09 17.19 -18.69
N SER A 376 -0.94 16.40 -18.44
CA SER A 376 -2.15 16.35 -19.28
C SER A 376 -3.00 17.63 -19.28
N TRP A 377 -2.66 18.62 -18.48
CA TRP A 377 -3.29 19.95 -18.44
C TRP A 377 -2.42 21.05 -19.08
N ASP A 378 -1.26 20.70 -19.61
CA ASP A 378 -0.40 21.63 -20.32
C ASP A 378 -0.99 21.93 -21.71
N GLU A 379 -0.54 23.04 -22.33
CA GLU A 379 -1.04 23.46 -23.65
C GLU A 379 -0.77 22.36 -24.69
N GLY A 380 -1.85 21.97 -25.39
CA GLY A 380 -1.83 20.92 -26.42
C GLY A 380 -2.29 19.54 -25.92
N PHE A 381 -2.49 19.36 -24.61
CA PHE A 381 -3.06 18.14 -24.05
C PHE A 381 -4.44 18.39 -23.45
N ALA A 382 -5.29 17.38 -23.52
CA ALA A 382 -6.57 17.34 -22.81
C ALA A 382 -6.96 15.87 -22.65
N ALA A 383 -6.57 15.26 -21.55
CA ALA A 383 -6.93 13.87 -21.29
C ALA A 383 -8.45 13.69 -21.23
N SER A 384 -8.94 12.65 -21.84
CA SER A 384 -10.34 12.24 -21.90
C SER A 384 -10.49 10.74 -21.66
N ALA A 385 -11.70 10.27 -21.44
CA ALA A 385 -11.96 8.83 -21.31
C ALA A 385 -11.53 8.02 -22.54
N ALA A 386 -11.49 8.65 -23.74
CA ALA A 386 -11.05 7.98 -24.97
C ALA A 386 -9.55 7.67 -25.02
N ASP A 387 -8.76 8.31 -24.17
CA ASP A 387 -7.33 8.04 -24.03
C ASP A 387 -7.04 6.74 -23.29
N PHE A 388 -8.04 6.13 -22.68
CA PHE A 388 -7.88 4.95 -21.83
C PHE A 388 -8.67 3.74 -22.37
N GLN A 389 -8.09 2.54 -22.17
CA GLN A 389 -8.74 1.30 -22.57
C GLN A 389 -10.01 1.01 -21.75
N ASN A 390 -10.00 1.40 -20.49
CA ASN A 390 -11.14 1.23 -19.59
C ASN A 390 -11.08 2.24 -18.43
N THR A 391 -12.22 2.83 -18.10
CA THR A 391 -12.39 3.76 -16.96
C THR A 391 -13.33 3.21 -15.88
N ASP A 392 -13.72 1.94 -15.95
CA ASP A 392 -14.56 1.28 -14.93
C ASP A 392 -13.79 1.07 -13.63
N THR A 393 -14.15 1.81 -12.59
CA THR A 393 -13.53 1.79 -11.28
C THR A 393 -13.65 0.46 -10.55
N THR A 394 -14.57 -0.42 -10.93
CA THR A 394 -14.71 -1.76 -10.34
C THR A 394 -13.48 -2.64 -10.60
N LEU A 395 -12.71 -2.35 -11.64
CA LEU A 395 -11.49 -3.09 -11.96
C LEU A 395 -10.33 -2.87 -10.99
N ILE A 396 -10.40 -1.83 -10.13
CA ILE A 396 -9.39 -1.57 -9.09
C ILE A 396 -9.46 -2.62 -7.97
N THR A 397 -10.64 -3.20 -7.75
CA THR A 397 -10.92 -4.09 -6.62
C THR A 397 -10.41 -5.53 -6.81
N ALA A 398 -9.78 -5.83 -7.94
CA ALA A 398 -9.28 -7.16 -8.22
C ALA A 398 -8.32 -7.66 -7.12
N PRO A 399 -8.41 -8.95 -6.72
CA PRO A 399 -7.52 -9.53 -5.72
C PRO A 399 -6.05 -9.44 -6.14
N ARG A 400 -5.16 -9.36 -5.15
CA ARG A 400 -3.71 -9.44 -5.42
C ARG A 400 -3.33 -10.80 -6.01
N LEU A 401 -2.24 -10.81 -6.76
CA LEU A 401 -1.61 -12.06 -7.22
C LEU A 401 -1.02 -12.84 -6.03
N SER A 402 -0.71 -14.10 -6.24
CA SER A 402 -0.19 -15.00 -5.19
C SER A 402 1.14 -14.54 -4.56
N ASP A 403 1.92 -13.76 -5.29
CA ASP A 403 3.16 -13.14 -4.80
C ASP A 403 2.92 -11.82 -4.03
N GLY A 404 1.67 -11.38 -3.93
CA GLY A 404 1.26 -10.14 -3.27
C GLY A 404 1.29 -8.91 -4.17
N SER A 405 1.72 -9.01 -5.43
CA SER A 405 1.72 -7.88 -6.36
C SER A 405 0.30 -7.50 -6.81
N LEU A 406 0.18 -6.30 -7.36
CA LEU A 406 -1.08 -5.84 -7.95
C LEU A 406 -1.36 -6.62 -9.25
N PRO A 407 -2.62 -7.01 -9.49
CA PRO A 407 -2.97 -7.65 -10.76
C PRO A 407 -2.86 -6.67 -11.91
N GLU A 408 -2.53 -7.16 -13.07
CA GLU A 408 -2.69 -6.39 -14.30
C GLU A 408 -4.17 -6.10 -14.53
N SER A 409 -4.48 -4.86 -14.88
CA SER A 409 -5.83 -4.39 -15.16
C SER A 409 -5.81 -3.47 -16.38
N LEU A 410 -6.90 -3.43 -17.10
CA LEU A 410 -7.09 -2.47 -18.20
C LEU A 410 -7.50 -1.08 -17.69
N PHE A 411 -7.81 -0.95 -16.41
CA PHE A 411 -8.23 0.31 -15.80
C PHE A 411 -7.16 1.37 -15.95
N LEU A 412 -7.52 2.47 -16.60
CA LEU A 412 -6.67 3.62 -16.91
C LEU A 412 -5.33 3.26 -17.60
N ARG A 413 -5.25 2.11 -18.29
CA ARG A 413 -4.21 1.86 -19.27
C ARG A 413 -4.48 2.67 -20.53
N LEU A 414 -3.44 3.24 -21.12
CA LEU A 414 -3.60 4.06 -22.33
C LEU A 414 -4.13 3.23 -23.52
N ALA A 415 -5.06 3.79 -24.22
CA ALA A 415 -5.52 3.23 -25.49
C ALA A 415 -4.41 3.38 -26.55
N PRO A 416 -4.28 2.44 -27.51
CA PRO A 416 -3.20 2.50 -28.51
C PRO A 416 -3.18 3.76 -29.39
N THR A 417 -4.26 4.52 -29.39
CA THR A 417 -4.42 5.77 -30.15
C THR A 417 -4.30 7.03 -29.29
N SER A 418 -3.98 6.87 -28.01
CA SER A 418 -3.85 7.99 -27.08
C SER A 418 -2.69 8.89 -27.44
N LEU A 419 -2.90 10.20 -27.40
CA LEU A 419 -1.85 11.20 -27.56
C LEU A 419 -0.96 11.34 -26.30
N LEU A 420 -1.30 10.65 -25.22
CA LEU A 420 -0.53 10.62 -23.98
C LEU A 420 0.64 9.63 -24.03
N ILE A 421 0.68 8.79 -25.07
CA ILE A 421 1.79 7.85 -25.31
C ILE A 421 3.02 8.61 -25.80
N ASP A 422 4.19 8.31 -25.25
CA ASP A 422 5.48 8.95 -25.57
C ASP A 422 5.48 10.49 -25.40
N ALA A 423 4.54 11.04 -24.61
CA ALA A 423 4.33 12.48 -24.48
C ALA A 423 5.03 13.09 -23.24
N GLY A 424 5.70 12.28 -22.46
CA GLY A 424 6.37 12.71 -21.23
C GLY A 424 7.84 13.06 -21.43
N THR A 425 8.48 13.44 -20.34
CA THR A 425 9.92 13.72 -20.26
C THR A 425 10.60 12.72 -19.32
N PRO A 426 11.83 12.24 -19.63
CA PRO A 426 12.55 11.33 -18.73
C PRO A 426 12.76 11.91 -17.34
N VAL A 427 12.43 11.14 -16.31
CA VAL A 427 12.68 11.48 -14.91
C VAL A 427 13.45 10.37 -14.21
N GLU A 428 14.28 10.73 -13.24
CA GLU A 428 15.10 9.77 -12.50
C GLU A 428 14.22 8.81 -11.68
N GLY A 429 14.49 7.50 -11.80
CA GLY A 429 13.82 6.46 -11.03
C GLY A 429 12.55 5.88 -11.68
N ILE A 430 12.20 6.35 -12.88
CA ILE A 430 11.11 5.78 -13.69
C ILE A 430 11.70 5.20 -14.97
N GLU A 431 11.50 3.90 -15.15
CA GLU A 431 11.78 3.22 -16.40
C GLU A 431 10.57 3.35 -17.32
N TYR A 432 10.79 3.50 -18.60
CA TYR A 432 9.76 3.63 -19.61
C TYR A 432 10.08 2.80 -20.86
N THR A 433 9.07 2.59 -21.68
CA THR A 433 9.18 1.93 -22.99
C THR A 433 8.78 2.93 -24.08
N GLY A 434 9.28 2.77 -25.30
CA GLY A 434 8.97 3.71 -26.37
C GLY A 434 10.00 4.81 -26.56
N ALA A 435 9.59 5.93 -27.17
CA ALA A 435 10.47 7.06 -27.50
C ALA A 435 10.66 8.01 -26.30
N ALA A 436 9.67 8.10 -25.43
CA ALA A 436 9.66 8.88 -24.21
C ALA A 436 8.72 8.22 -23.18
N PRO A 437 8.74 8.65 -21.89
CA PRO A 437 7.73 8.19 -20.94
C PRO A 437 6.31 8.57 -21.38
N ASP A 438 5.35 7.75 -21.02
CA ASP A 438 3.94 8.09 -21.19
C ASP A 438 3.47 9.07 -20.10
N LEU A 439 2.36 9.76 -20.34
CA LEU A 439 1.70 10.50 -19.27
C LEU A 439 0.83 9.55 -18.44
N GLY A 440 0.91 9.68 -17.12
CA GLY A 440 0.14 8.89 -16.16
C GLY A 440 0.92 7.76 -15.51
N CYS A 441 0.22 6.98 -14.68
CA CYS A 441 0.86 5.99 -13.80
C CYS A 441 1.19 4.65 -14.47
N TYR A 442 0.75 4.44 -15.71
CA TYR A 442 1.00 3.22 -16.46
C TYR A 442 1.62 3.51 -17.81
N GLU A 443 2.70 2.82 -18.14
CA GLU A 443 3.26 2.81 -19.47
C GLU A 443 2.38 1.98 -20.43
N HIS A 444 2.24 2.45 -21.66
CA HIS A 444 1.63 1.70 -22.75
C HIS A 444 2.59 0.60 -23.18
N GLU A 445 2.21 -0.63 -22.97
CA GLU A 445 2.88 -1.76 -23.57
C GLU A 445 2.43 -1.82 -25.03
N ALA A 446 3.28 -1.40 -25.97
CA ALA A 446 3.05 -1.72 -27.38
C ALA A 446 2.75 -3.22 -27.42
N ALA A 447 1.57 -3.61 -27.96
CA ALA A 447 1.24 -5.00 -28.12
C ALA A 447 2.51 -5.64 -28.70
N SER A 448 3.13 -6.56 -27.96
CA SER A 448 4.22 -7.37 -28.49
C SER A 448 3.59 -8.15 -29.63
N GLY A 449 3.47 -7.48 -30.77
CA GLY A 449 3.04 -8.09 -31.98
C GLY A 449 3.96 -9.26 -32.17
N ILE A 450 3.44 -10.46 -32.02
CA ILE A 450 3.98 -11.59 -32.75
C ILE A 450 3.75 -11.20 -34.21
N THR A 451 4.56 -10.26 -34.70
CA THR A 451 4.80 -10.19 -36.14
C THR A 451 5.32 -11.57 -36.45
N SER A 452 4.52 -12.32 -37.15
CA SER A 452 4.92 -13.59 -37.75
C SER A 452 6.32 -13.34 -38.33
N ALA A 453 7.33 -13.81 -37.59
CA ALA A 453 8.70 -13.67 -38.05
C ALA A 453 8.74 -14.34 -39.41
N ASN A 454 8.88 -13.53 -40.44
CA ASN A 454 9.26 -14.05 -41.76
C ASN A 454 10.47 -14.95 -41.49
N ASN A 455 10.31 -16.24 -41.80
CA ASN A 455 11.32 -17.28 -41.70
C ASN A 455 12.54 -16.88 -42.52
N THR A 456 13.41 -16.08 -41.98
CA THR A 456 14.78 -15.94 -42.46
C THR A 456 15.65 -16.72 -41.47
N PRO A 457 16.30 -17.78 -41.87
CA PRO A 457 17.13 -18.59 -40.98
C PRO A 457 18.29 -17.74 -40.47
N MET A 458 18.32 -17.39 -39.18
CA MET A 458 19.50 -16.82 -38.58
C MET A 458 20.61 -17.84 -38.50
N LYS A 459 21.64 -17.67 -39.30
CA LYS A 459 22.94 -18.35 -39.13
C LYS A 459 23.65 -17.74 -37.92
N GLY A 460 23.50 -18.31 -36.73
CA GLY A 460 24.17 -17.94 -35.51
C GLY A 460 24.44 -19.16 -34.62
N LYS A 461 25.66 -19.22 -34.08
CA LYS A 461 26.17 -20.34 -33.27
C LYS A 461 25.24 -20.72 -32.10
N SER A 462 25.18 -22.02 -31.85
CA SER A 462 24.31 -22.73 -30.92
C SER A 462 24.16 -22.06 -29.52
N ALA A 463 22.94 -21.73 -29.16
CA ALA A 463 22.55 -21.38 -27.82
C ALA A 463 22.14 -22.64 -27.04
N SER A 464 22.40 -22.68 -25.74
CA SER A 464 21.97 -23.76 -24.88
C SER A 464 20.50 -23.59 -24.51
N ALA A 465 19.68 -24.63 -24.68
CA ALA A 465 18.28 -24.66 -24.32
C ALA A 465 18.10 -25.35 -22.95
N TYR A 466 17.22 -24.81 -22.11
CA TYR A 466 16.92 -25.32 -20.76
C TYR A 466 15.42 -25.63 -20.65
N GLY A 467 15.10 -26.74 -20.01
CA GLY A 467 13.72 -27.08 -19.66
C GLY A 467 13.17 -26.23 -18.49
N ILE A 468 11.88 -26.40 -18.21
CA ILE A 468 11.15 -25.72 -17.11
C ILE A 468 11.77 -26.00 -15.73
N ASP A 469 12.51 -27.12 -15.61
CA ASP A 469 13.25 -27.56 -14.43
C ASP A 469 14.67 -26.98 -14.32
N GLY A 470 15.06 -26.08 -15.24
CA GLY A 470 16.38 -25.46 -15.29
C GLY A 470 17.49 -26.39 -15.81
N LYS A 471 17.20 -27.60 -16.27
CA LYS A 471 18.20 -28.50 -16.84
C LYS A 471 18.38 -28.29 -18.32
N ALA A 472 19.63 -28.38 -18.80
CA ALA A 472 19.95 -28.30 -20.21
C ALA A 472 19.26 -29.44 -20.97
N THR A 473 18.50 -29.13 -22.03
CA THR A 473 17.83 -30.13 -22.87
C THR A 473 18.69 -30.46 -24.05
N ALA A 474 19.05 -31.74 -24.20
CA ALA A 474 19.56 -32.29 -25.43
C ALA A 474 18.38 -32.52 -26.38
N ASN A 475 18.49 -31.99 -27.59
CA ASN A 475 17.58 -32.10 -28.74
C ASN A 475 16.36 -33.02 -28.60
N GLY A 476 15.19 -32.39 -28.55
CA GLY A 476 13.96 -32.91 -29.17
C GLY A 476 13.18 -33.97 -28.39
N ALA A 477 12.15 -33.58 -27.74
CA ALA A 477 10.80 -34.15 -27.58
C ALA A 477 10.19 -33.74 -26.22
N GLY A 478 9.12 -32.97 -26.27
CA GLY A 478 8.30 -32.65 -25.08
C GLY A 478 7.67 -31.26 -25.18
N TYR A 479 6.42 -31.14 -24.81
CA TYR A 479 5.76 -29.85 -24.63
C TYR A 479 6.51 -29.03 -23.57
N GLY A 480 6.92 -27.82 -23.90
CA GLY A 480 7.59 -26.97 -22.93
C GLY A 480 7.87 -25.56 -23.46
N ILE A 481 8.02 -24.65 -22.54
CA ILE A 481 8.56 -23.30 -22.79
C ILE A 481 10.08 -23.42 -22.84
N GLU A 482 10.68 -23.06 -23.96
CA GLU A 482 12.13 -23.05 -24.14
C GLU A 482 12.64 -21.63 -23.83
N ILE A 483 13.59 -21.52 -22.92
CA ILE A 483 14.26 -20.26 -22.60
C ILE A 483 15.60 -20.28 -23.34
N ILE A 484 15.75 -19.38 -24.30
CA ILE A 484 16.96 -19.27 -25.10
C ILE A 484 17.73 -18.04 -24.60
N ARG A 485 18.99 -18.24 -24.19
CA ARG A 485 19.91 -17.16 -23.85
C ARG A 485 20.91 -17.01 -24.98
N THR A 486 20.95 -15.83 -25.60
CA THR A 486 21.89 -15.53 -26.67
C THR A 486 23.27 -15.13 -26.12
N VAL A 487 24.31 -15.19 -26.96
CA VAL A 487 25.70 -14.90 -26.58
C VAL A 487 25.87 -13.44 -26.12
N ASP A 488 24.98 -12.52 -26.54
CA ASP A 488 24.90 -11.12 -26.11
C ASP A 488 24.09 -10.93 -24.82
N GLY A 489 23.66 -12.02 -24.16
CA GLY A 489 23.01 -12.00 -22.85
C GLY A 489 21.48 -11.83 -22.89
N LYS A 490 20.87 -11.69 -24.06
CA LYS A 490 19.40 -11.58 -24.17
C LYS A 490 18.71 -12.93 -23.94
N VAL A 491 17.55 -12.89 -23.31
CA VAL A 491 16.75 -14.05 -22.96
C VAL A 491 15.44 -14.03 -23.75
N TYR A 492 15.16 -15.09 -24.47
CA TYR A 492 13.92 -15.27 -25.24
C TYR A 492 13.13 -16.46 -24.70
N LYS A 493 11.80 -16.30 -24.59
CA LYS A 493 10.86 -17.40 -24.33
C LYS A 493 10.23 -17.83 -25.65
N THR A 494 10.29 -19.09 -25.97
CA THR A 494 9.57 -19.66 -27.13
C THR A 494 8.70 -20.83 -26.70
N ALA A 495 7.47 -20.92 -27.23
CA ALA A 495 6.61 -22.07 -27.06
C ALA A 495 6.72 -22.96 -28.28
N ARG A 496 7.05 -24.26 -28.12
CA ARG A 496 6.99 -25.24 -29.20
C ARG A 496 5.61 -25.90 -29.25
N LYS A 497 4.96 -25.80 -30.39
CA LYS A 497 3.82 -26.63 -30.76
C LYS A 497 4.35 -27.81 -31.57
N LYS A 498 3.99 -29.03 -31.18
CA LYS A 498 4.20 -30.20 -32.06
C LYS A 498 3.35 -30.11 -33.30
#